data_29f94e221d9d5f87b5ccfef9cb556fcd
#
_entry.id   29f94e221d9d5f87b5ccfef9cb556fcd
#
_cell.length_a   1.000
_cell.length_b   1.000
_cell.length_c   1.000
_cell.angle_alpha   90.00
_cell.angle_beta   90.00
_cell.angle_gamma   90.00
#
_symmetry.space_group_name_H-M   'P 1'
#
loop_
_entity.id
_entity.type
_entity.pdbx_description
1 polymer ?
#
loop_
_entity_poly.entity_id
_entity_poly.type
_entity_poly.pdbx_seq_one_letter_code
_entity_poly.pdbx_strand_id
1 'polypeptide(L)'
;LRKLLLEDEPFQRFLLRNGEETAVSALVQCARGLSVLNSGETQSLLVRIVRLFPDAKPLVEKRDRKRVAKTMPKITSFRSYELYRKELEDIINVRIPENSRAIAHARSYGDLRENAEYKAAKEEQAYLNARRNELEEGLNDIQATDFTQVEPQGRVVPGSTVELSYTDGTRKTYHVMGLWDSDPNAGILSYDTPLGRLLLGTAVGDEVTTPTDETVNVESVKPLSDEMLQWALGKD
;
A
#
# COMPACT_ATOMS: atom_id res chain seq x y z
N LEU A 1 9.67 37.08 -1.49
CA LEU A 1 8.52 36.15 -1.40
C LEU A 1 8.71 35.16 -0.26
N ARG A 2 9.85 34.42 -0.20
CA ARG A 2 10.15 33.41 0.84
C ARG A 2 10.06 34.00 2.27
N LYS A 3 10.66 35.19 2.55
CA LYS A 3 10.55 35.86 3.83
C LYS A 3 9.10 36.28 4.17
N LEU A 4 8.36 36.81 3.22
CA LEU A 4 6.94 37.18 3.40
C LEU A 4 6.06 35.96 3.73
N LEU A 5 6.33 34.83 3.13
CA LEU A 5 5.57 33.59 3.37
C LEU A 5 5.90 32.94 4.71
N LEU A 6 7.14 33.05 5.19
CA LEU A 6 7.62 32.34 6.38
C LEU A 6 7.64 33.20 7.64
N GLU A 7 7.84 34.49 7.53
CA GLU A 7 8.13 35.38 8.68
C GLU A 7 7.09 36.49 8.88
N ASP A 8 6.24 36.82 7.88
CA ASP A 8 5.28 37.90 7.94
C ASP A 8 3.88 37.44 8.31
N GLU A 9 3.55 37.44 9.60
CA GLU A 9 2.21 37.07 10.09
C GLU A 9 1.08 37.96 9.52
N PRO A 10 1.21 39.28 9.36
CA PRO A 10 0.19 40.11 8.73
C PRO A 10 -0.10 39.71 7.29
N PHE A 11 0.94 39.41 6.51
CA PHE A 11 0.79 38.96 5.13
C PHE A 11 0.13 37.55 5.04
N GLN A 12 0.53 36.67 5.95
CA GLN A 12 -0.11 35.35 6.07
C GLN A 12 -1.60 35.47 6.42
N ARG A 13 -1.95 36.32 7.39
CA ARG A 13 -3.35 36.63 7.75
C ARG A 13 -4.12 37.29 6.62
N PHE A 14 -3.51 38.16 5.84
CA PHE A 14 -4.13 38.85 4.69
C PHE A 14 -4.46 37.84 3.58
N LEU A 15 -3.53 36.94 3.21
CA LEU A 15 -3.75 35.88 2.24
C LEU A 15 -4.89 34.92 2.65
N LEU A 16 -5.09 34.77 3.95
CA LEU A 16 -5.99 33.79 4.55
C LEU A 16 -7.34 34.41 4.96
N ARG A 17 -7.50 35.75 4.95
CA ARG A 17 -8.67 36.42 5.49
C ARG A 17 -9.92 36.37 4.62
N ASN A 18 -9.80 36.00 3.35
CA ASN A 18 -10.90 35.99 2.37
C ASN A 18 -11.30 34.58 1.92
N GLY A 19 -10.98 33.54 2.71
CA GLY A 19 -11.13 32.18 2.25
C GLY A 19 -12.41 31.49 2.72
N GLU A 20 -13.33 31.27 1.80
CA GLU A 20 -14.25 30.16 1.84
C GLU A 20 -13.46 28.82 1.84
N GLU A 21 -14.07 27.70 2.21
CA GLU A 21 -13.45 26.35 2.31
C GLU A 21 -12.63 25.93 1.07
N THR A 22 -13.05 26.42 -0.11
CA THR A 22 -12.33 26.28 -1.40
C THR A 22 -10.99 27.00 -1.43
N ALA A 23 -10.86 28.14 -0.75
CA ALA A 23 -9.62 28.91 -0.71
C ALA A 23 -8.56 28.27 0.20
N VAL A 24 -8.94 27.60 1.28
CA VAL A 24 -8.03 26.85 2.15
C VAL A 24 -7.42 25.67 1.39
N SER A 25 -8.22 24.95 0.59
CA SER A 25 -7.73 23.86 -0.27
C SER A 25 -6.74 24.38 -1.32
N ALA A 26 -7.06 25.49 -1.99
CA ALA A 26 -6.17 26.13 -2.95
C ALA A 26 -4.86 26.60 -2.31
N LEU A 27 -4.93 27.17 -1.09
CA LEU A 27 -3.76 27.61 -0.33
C LEU A 27 -2.81 26.46 0.03
N VAL A 28 -3.36 25.33 0.50
CA VAL A 28 -2.58 24.11 0.79
C VAL A 28 -1.91 23.60 -0.50
N GLN A 29 -2.61 23.63 -1.62
CA GLN A 29 -2.03 23.23 -2.91
C GLN A 29 -0.94 24.19 -3.39
N CYS A 30 -1.17 25.50 -3.28
CA CYS A 30 -0.16 26.52 -3.60
C CYS A 30 1.08 26.36 -2.72
N ALA A 31 0.92 26.24 -1.41
CA ALA A 31 2.05 26.07 -0.48
C ALA A 31 2.94 24.87 -0.87
N ARG A 32 2.33 23.79 -1.33
CA ARG A 32 3.04 22.59 -1.79
C ARG A 32 3.67 22.72 -3.19
N GLY A 33 3.13 23.58 -4.04
CA GLY A 33 3.62 23.82 -5.40
C GLY A 33 4.75 24.83 -5.49
N LEU A 34 5.10 25.51 -4.41
CA LEU A 34 6.17 26.51 -4.38
C LEU A 34 7.55 25.86 -4.47
N SER A 35 8.12 25.84 -5.68
CA SER A 35 9.48 25.33 -5.93
C SER A 35 10.59 26.14 -5.23
N VAL A 36 10.25 27.32 -4.67
CA VAL A 36 11.15 28.22 -3.93
C VAL A 36 11.39 27.74 -2.48
N LEU A 37 10.53 26.87 -1.96
CA LEU A 37 10.62 26.32 -0.60
C LEU A 37 11.21 24.91 -0.62
N ASN A 38 12.11 24.64 0.32
CA ASN A 38 12.56 23.28 0.56
C ASN A 38 11.49 22.46 1.33
N SER A 39 11.70 21.15 1.45
CA SER A 39 10.73 20.23 2.09
C SER A 39 10.39 20.64 3.54
N GLY A 40 11.37 21.05 4.34
CA GLY A 40 11.17 21.46 5.73
C GLY A 40 10.41 22.79 5.85
N GLU A 41 10.67 23.73 4.95
CA GLU A 41 9.97 25.03 4.90
C GLU A 41 8.51 24.86 4.46
N THR A 42 8.27 23.99 3.48
CA THR A 42 6.92 23.63 3.05
C THR A 42 6.13 23.02 4.22
N GLN A 43 6.75 22.10 4.96
CA GLN A 43 6.12 21.48 6.13
C GLN A 43 5.81 22.52 7.22
N SER A 44 6.75 23.43 7.52
CA SER A 44 6.54 24.51 8.48
C SER A 44 5.39 25.43 8.07
N LEU A 45 5.26 25.73 6.78
CA LEU A 45 4.16 26.54 6.26
C LEU A 45 2.82 25.80 6.38
N LEU A 46 2.77 24.49 6.06
CA LEU A 46 1.56 23.68 6.21
C LEU A 46 1.10 23.57 7.67
N VAL A 47 2.02 23.41 8.62
CA VAL A 47 1.71 23.40 10.06
C VAL A 47 1.11 24.76 10.50
N ARG A 48 1.62 25.87 9.99
CA ARG A 48 1.05 27.20 10.28
C ARG A 48 -0.35 27.37 9.68
N ILE A 49 -0.58 26.89 8.45
CA ILE A 49 -1.91 26.88 7.82
C ILE A 49 -2.90 26.11 8.68
N VAL A 50 -2.56 24.91 9.13
CA VAL A 50 -3.42 24.09 10.02
C VAL A 50 -3.67 24.79 11.37
N ARG A 51 -2.68 25.51 11.89
CA ARG A 51 -2.83 26.25 13.15
C ARG A 51 -3.81 27.42 13.01
N LEU A 52 -3.85 28.08 11.85
CA LEU A 52 -4.75 29.19 11.56
C LEU A 52 -6.13 28.73 11.10
N PHE A 53 -6.18 27.60 10.42
CA PHE A 53 -7.39 26.95 9.90
C PHE A 53 -7.39 25.47 10.28
N PRO A 54 -7.99 25.12 11.42
CA PRO A 54 -8.08 23.72 11.86
C PRO A 54 -8.72 22.79 10.81
N ASP A 55 -9.67 23.31 10.01
CA ASP A 55 -10.35 22.59 8.92
C ASP A 55 -9.42 22.23 7.76
N ALA A 56 -8.23 22.83 7.67
CA ALA A 56 -7.18 22.43 6.71
C ALA A 56 -6.48 21.12 7.10
N LYS A 57 -6.60 20.66 8.33
CA LYS A 57 -5.91 19.46 8.84
C LYS A 57 -6.16 18.21 7.97
N PRO A 58 -7.40 17.86 7.59
CA PRO A 58 -7.66 16.71 6.73
C PRO A 58 -7.03 16.82 5.33
N LEU A 59 -6.96 18.06 4.78
CA LEU A 59 -6.38 18.32 3.46
C LEU A 59 -4.85 18.16 3.45
N VAL A 60 -4.20 18.52 4.55
CA VAL A 60 -2.76 18.35 4.73
C VAL A 60 -2.43 16.87 4.95
N GLU A 61 -3.14 16.19 5.82
CA GLU A 61 -2.92 14.79 6.17
C GLU A 61 -3.25 13.82 5.02
N LYS A 62 -4.34 14.03 4.25
CA LYS A 62 -4.68 13.16 3.10
C LYS A 62 -3.56 13.07 2.06
N ARG A 63 -2.80 14.12 1.83
CA ARG A 63 -1.74 14.12 0.81
C ARG A 63 -0.41 13.60 1.33
N ASP A 64 -0.14 13.81 2.61
CA ASP A 64 1.02 13.18 3.27
C ASP A 64 0.84 11.67 3.34
N ARG A 65 -0.37 11.17 3.58
CA ARG A 65 -0.72 9.74 3.47
C ARG A 65 -0.43 9.17 2.08
N LYS A 66 -0.83 9.87 0.99
CA LYS A 66 -0.51 9.46 -0.41
C LYS A 66 0.99 9.47 -0.70
N ARG A 67 1.75 10.39 -0.09
CA ARG A 67 3.20 10.49 -0.28
C ARG A 67 3.93 9.39 0.50
N VAL A 68 3.50 9.09 1.72
CA VAL A 68 4.02 7.99 2.54
C VAL A 68 3.81 6.66 1.80
N ALA A 69 2.62 6.39 1.29
CA ALA A 69 2.34 5.17 0.52
C ALA A 69 3.19 5.05 -0.76
N LYS A 70 3.56 6.17 -1.41
CA LYS A 70 4.36 6.16 -2.65
C LYS A 70 5.87 5.99 -2.40
N THR A 71 6.35 6.27 -1.18
CA THR A 71 7.78 6.19 -0.81
C THR A 71 8.10 5.03 0.12
N MET A 72 7.09 4.23 0.50
CA MET A 72 7.34 3.05 1.34
C MET A 72 8.12 2.00 0.56
N PRO A 73 9.13 1.38 1.18
CA PRO A 73 9.75 0.19 0.61
C PRO A 73 8.69 -0.89 0.43
N LYS A 74 8.76 -1.63 -0.67
CA LYS A 74 7.91 -2.79 -0.87
C LYS A 74 8.35 -3.88 0.11
N ILE A 75 7.48 -4.21 1.04
CA ILE A 75 7.72 -5.23 2.05
C ILE A 75 6.62 -6.28 2.02
N THR A 76 6.95 -7.50 2.42
CA THR A 76 6.02 -8.62 2.58
C THR A 76 6.50 -9.52 3.71
N SER A 77 5.61 -10.40 4.21
CA SER A 77 6.00 -11.40 5.20
C SER A 77 6.99 -12.42 4.63
N PHE A 78 7.77 -13.07 5.49
CA PHE A 78 8.59 -14.23 5.10
C PHE A 78 7.74 -15.35 4.51
N ARG A 79 6.52 -15.57 5.06
CA ARG A 79 5.56 -16.56 4.53
C ARG A 79 5.27 -16.32 3.05
N SER A 80 4.79 -15.13 2.71
CA SER A 80 4.40 -14.80 1.33
C SER A 80 5.61 -14.78 0.40
N TYR A 81 6.74 -14.25 0.86
CA TYR A 81 7.99 -14.27 0.09
C TYR A 81 8.41 -15.70 -0.29
N GLU A 82 8.41 -16.61 0.68
CA GLU A 82 8.76 -18.01 0.46
C GLU A 82 7.76 -18.74 -0.44
N LEU A 83 6.46 -18.41 -0.38
CA LEU A 83 5.45 -18.96 -1.28
C LEU A 83 5.74 -18.57 -2.73
N TYR A 84 5.98 -17.30 -3.01
CA TYR A 84 6.30 -16.82 -4.35
C TYR A 84 7.65 -17.34 -4.85
N ARG A 85 8.64 -17.45 -3.97
CA ARG A 85 9.93 -18.05 -4.29
C ARG A 85 9.79 -19.54 -4.71
N LYS A 86 9.01 -20.31 -3.96
CA LYS A 86 8.72 -21.72 -4.29
C LYS A 86 7.93 -21.84 -5.59
N GLU A 87 6.97 -20.96 -5.85
CA GLU A 87 6.25 -20.94 -7.13
C GLU A 87 7.22 -20.70 -8.30
N LEU A 88 8.14 -19.76 -8.15
CA LEU A 88 9.17 -19.50 -9.16
C LEU A 88 10.07 -20.70 -9.39
N GLU A 89 10.53 -21.34 -8.32
CA GLU A 89 11.34 -22.57 -8.39
C GLU A 89 10.59 -23.71 -9.09
N ASP A 90 9.30 -23.89 -8.80
CA ASP A 90 8.44 -24.90 -9.45
C ASP A 90 8.27 -24.60 -10.94
N ILE A 91 8.00 -23.36 -11.30
CA ILE A 91 7.88 -22.94 -12.71
C ILE A 91 9.18 -23.28 -13.48
N ILE A 92 10.34 -22.91 -12.92
CA ILE A 92 11.64 -23.09 -13.60
C ILE A 92 12.04 -24.58 -13.68
N ASN A 93 11.90 -25.29 -12.57
CA ASN A 93 12.49 -26.62 -12.45
C ASN A 93 11.54 -27.76 -12.87
N VAL A 94 10.23 -27.51 -12.85
CA VAL A 94 9.22 -28.53 -13.14
C VAL A 94 8.38 -28.15 -14.35
N ARG A 95 7.61 -27.06 -14.29
CA ARG A 95 6.58 -26.76 -15.29
C ARG A 95 7.15 -26.39 -16.67
N ILE A 96 8.20 -25.58 -16.75
CA ILE A 96 8.85 -25.23 -18.04
C ILE A 96 9.45 -26.46 -18.71
N PRO A 97 10.22 -27.33 -18.05
CA PRO A 97 10.69 -28.60 -18.63
C PRO A 97 9.57 -29.54 -19.07
N GLU A 98 8.49 -29.69 -18.31
CA GLU A 98 7.33 -30.47 -18.67
C GLU A 98 6.63 -29.93 -19.92
N ASN A 99 6.38 -28.64 -19.97
CA ASN A 99 5.80 -27.99 -21.13
C ASN A 99 6.67 -28.12 -22.37
N SER A 100 8.01 -28.05 -22.22
CA SER A 100 8.94 -28.28 -23.32
C SER A 100 8.82 -29.70 -23.89
N ARG A 101 8.65 -30.70 -23.03
CA ARG A 101 8.39 -32.09 -23.46
C ARG A 101 7.03 -32.22 -24.17
N ALA A 102 5.99 -31.57 -23.65
CA ALA A 102 4.66 -31.56 -24.28
C ALA A 102 4.71 -30.90 -25.68
N ILE A 103 5.44 -29.81 -25.86
CA ILE A 103 5.65 -29.23 -27.19
C ILE A 103 6.38 -30.17 -28.13
N ALA A 104 7.42 -30.85 -27.66
CA ALA A 104 8.18 -31.80 -28.47
C ALA A 104 7.30 -32.99 -28.87
N HIS A 105 6.49 -33.49 -27.94
CA HIS A 105 5.54 -34.58 -28.21
C HIS A 105 4.49 -34.18 -29.24
N ALA A 106 3.84 -32.99 -29.05
CA ALA A 106 2.85 -32.52 -30.00
C ALA A 106 3.43 -32.31 -31.42
N ARG A 107 4.70 -31.91 -31.54
CA ARG A 107 5.39 -31.79 -32.83
C ARG A 107 5.57 -33.11 -33.53
N SER A 108 5.70 -34.23 -32.82
CA SER A 108 5.91 -35.55 -33.42
C SER A 108 4.70 -36.05 -34.22
N TYR A 109 3.51 -35.49 -34.02
CA TYR A 109 2.31 -35.86 -34.77
C TYR A 109 2.18 -35.24 -36.17
N GLY A 110 3.07 -34.36 -36.57
CA GLY A 110 3.22 -33.85 -37.95
C GLY A 110 2.52 -32.54 -38.22
N ASP A 111 1.24 -32.50 -38.54
CA ASP A 111 0.57 -31.26 -38.92
C ASP A 111 0.37 -30.32 -37.73
N LEU A 112 1.18 -29.24 -37.69
CA LEU A 112 1.16 -28.26 -36.61
C LEU A 112 0.03 -27.24 -36.74
N ARG A 113 -0.58 -27.06 -37.91
CA ARG A 113 -1.57 -26.01 -38.13
C ARG A 113 -2.91 -26.33 -37.47
N GLU A 114 -3.29 -27.61 -37.45
CA GLU A 114 -4.54 -28.11 -36.89
C GLU A 114 -4.32 -28.81 -35.53
N ASN A 115 -3.08 -28.92 -35.07
CA ASN A 115 -2.75 -29.60 -33.84
C ASN A 115 -3.12 -28.73 -32.61
N ALA A 116 -4.25 -29.07 -31.98
CA ALA A 116 -4.75 -28.39 -30.81
C ALA A 116 -3.81 -28.51 -29.58
N GLU A 117 -3.15 -29.68 -29.42
CA GLU A 117 -2.20 -29.90 -28.31
C GLU A 117 -0.97 -29.03 -28.45
N TYR A 118 -0.46 -28.87 -29.69
CA TYR A 118 0.66 -27.93 -29.92
C TYR A 118 0.30 -26.48 -29.60
N LYS A 119 -0.90 -26.02 -30.00
CA LYS A 119 -1.38 -24.68 -29.71
C LYS A 119 -1.50 -24.46 -28.19
N ALA A 120 -2.16 -25.38 -27.48
CA ALA A 120 -2.31 -25.33 -26.03
C ALA A 120 -0.96 -25.30 -25.30
N ALA A 121 0.00 -26.14 -25.69
CA ALA A 121 1.33 -26.17 -25.10
C ALA A 121 2.13 -24.89 -25.38
N LYS A 122 1.91 -24.22 -26.52
CA LYS A 122 2.52 -22.93 -26.82
C LYS A 122 1.89 -21.78 -26.01
N GLU A 123 0.60 -21.82 -25.76
CA GLU A 123 -0.09 -20.85 -24.89
C GLU A 123 0.40 -21.02 -23.44
N GLU A 124 0.49 -22.24 -22.94
CA GLU A 124 1.06 -22.53 -21.63
C GLU A 124 2.53 -22.05 -21.52
N GLN A 125 3.34 -22.23 -22.57
CA GLN A 125 4.71 -21.69 -22.61
C GLN A 125 4.75 -20.17 -22.43
N ALA A 126 3.85 -19.46 -23.11
CA ALA A 126 3.78 -18.01 -23.03
C ALA A 126 3.36 -17.58 -21.61
N TYR A 127 2.36 -18.24 -21.03
CA TYR A 127 1.92 -18.00 -19.67
C TYR A 127 3.04 -18.24 -18.65
N LEU A 128 3.73 -19.38 -18.70
CA LEU A 128 4.81 -19.72 -17.78
C LEU A 128 5.97 -18.73 -17.84
N ASN A 129 6.33 -18.28 -19.06
CA ASN A 129 7.38 -17.28 -19.21
C ASN A 129 6.95 -15.92 -18.66
N ALA A 130 5.72 -15.50 -18.90
CA ALA A 130 5.18 -14.24 -18.34
C ALA A 130 5.15 -14.29 -16.82
N ARG A 131 4.63 -15.38 -16.23
CA ARG A 131 4.55 -15.58 -14.78
C ARG A 131 5.93 -15.65 -14.14
N ARG A 132 6.90 -16.35 -14.76
CA ARG A 132 8.29 -16.36 -14.30
C ARG A 132 8.86 -14.95 -14.20
N ASN A 133 8.75 -14.15 -15.28
CA ASN A 133 9.28 -12.81 -15.32
C ASN A 133 8.63 -11.90 -14.24
N GLU A 134 7.31 -12.00 -14.06
CA GLU A 134 6.59 -11.29 -13.01
C GLU A 134 7.12 -11.62 -11.61
N LEU A 135 7.33 -12.92 -11.33
CA LEU A 135 7.85 -13.37 -10.05
C LEU A 135 9.30 -12.96 -9.83
N GLU A 136 10.16 -13.07 -10.86
CA GLU A 136 11.56 -12.61 -10.79
C GLU A 136 11.65 -11.11 -10.49
N GLU A 137 10.88 -10.28 -11.20
CA GLU A 137 10.84 -8.84 -10.97
C GLU A 137 10.28 -8.52 -9.58
N GLY A 138 9.18 -9.17 -9.18
CA GLY A 138 8.56 -8.96 -7.89
C GLY A 138 9.50 -9.32 -6.73
N LEU A 139 10.15 -10.48 -6.77
CA LEU A 139 11.06 -10.95 -5.73
C LEU A 139 12.33 -10.10 -5.61
N ASN A 140 12.80 -9.50 -6.71
CA ASN A 140 13.94 -8.59 -6.69
C ASN A 140 13.63 -7.23 -6.07
N ASP A 141 12.38 -6.79 -6.10
CA ASP A 141 11.95 -5.43 -5.73
C ASP A 141 11.30 -5.37 -4.34
N ILE A 142 11.13 -6.52 -3.67
CA ILE A 142 10.45 -6.62 -2.38
C ILE A 142 11.39 -7.12 -1.27
N GLN A 143 11.18 -6.62 -0.05
CA GLN A 143 11.90 -7.07 1.13
C GLN A 143 11.00 -7.94 2.01
N ALA A 144 11.49 -9.12 2.38
CA ALA A 144 10.84 -9.97 3.37
C ALA A 144 11.08 -9.44 4.79
N THR A 145 10.05 -9.47 5.63
CA THR A 145 10.10 -9.04 7.04
C THR A 145 9.26 -9.95 7.92
N ASP A 146 9.65 -10.04 9.19
CA ASP A 146 8.87 -10.71 10.25
C ASP A 146 7.97 -9.76 11.04
N PHE A 147 8.03 -8.45 10.75
CA PHE A 147 7.31 -7.37 11.44
C PHE A 147 7.59 -7.23 12.94
N THR A 148 8.54 -7.97 13.52
CA THR A 148 8.81 -7.96 14.98
C THR A 148 9.30 -6.61 15.50
N GLN A 149 9.93 -5.80 14.64
CA GLN A 149 10.50 -4.49 15.00
C GLN A 149 9.52 -3.32 14.76
N VAL A 150 8.25 -3.62 14.41
CA VAL A 150 7.29 -2.58 14.07
C VAL A 150 6.58 -2.07 15.32
N GLU A 151 6.80 -0.80 15.64
CA GLU A 151 6.08 -0.07 16.68
C GLU A 151 5.18 1.00 16.03
N PRO A 152 3.87 0.82 16.02
CA PRO A 152 2.94 1.69 15.28
C PRO A 152 2.84 3.13 15.77
N GLN A 153 3.23 3.42 17.03
CA GLN A 153 3.16 4.73 17.67
C GLN A 153 1.76 5.41 17.51
N GLY A 154 0.70 4.59 17.59
CA GLY A 154 -0.68 5.05 17.44
C GLY A 154 -1.12 5.38 16.00
N ARG A 155 -0.34 5.04 14.99
CA ARG A 155 -0.68 5.18 13.57
C ARG A 155 -0.60 3.86 12.84
N VAL A 156 -1.52 3.66 11.90
CA VAL A 156 -1.54 2.44 11.07
C VAL A 156 -0.34 2.43 10.14
N VAL A 157 0.47 1.39 10.28
CA VAL A 157 1.64 1.09 9.44
C VAL A 157 1.62 -0.39 9.07
N PRO A 158 2.33 -0.82 8.00
CA PRO A 158 2.49 -2.26 7.76
C PRO A 158 3.15 -2.94 8.96
N GLY A 159 2.55 -4.03 9.44
CA GLY A 159 2.92 -4.68 10.69
C GLY A 159 2.11 -4.20 11.90
N SER A 160 0.93 -3.60 11.69
CA SER A 160 0.03 -3.18 12.77
C SER A 160 -1.33 -3.84 12.69
N THR A 161 -1.93 -4.02 13.86
CA THR A 161 -3.33 -4.41 14.03
C THR A 161 -4.17 -3.17 14.27
N VAL A 162 -5.24 -3.00 13.51
CA VAL A 162 -6.19 -1.90 13.61
C VAL A 162 -7.58 -2.43 13.91
N GLU A 163 -8.27 -1.82 14.87
CA GLU A 163 -9.68 -2.06 15.16
C GLU A 163 -10.49 -0.89 14.60
N LEU A 164 -11.47 -1.21 13.76
CA LEU A 164 -12.38 -0.25 13.15
C LEU A 164 -13.77 -0.42 13.73
N SER A 165 -14.42 0.69 14.10
CA SER A 165 -15.86 0.71 14.44
C SER A 165 -16.65 1.30 13.28
N TYR A 166 -17.72 0.63 12.92
CA TYR A 166 -18.65 1.02 11.88
C TYR A 166 -19.85 1.78 12.48
N THR A 167 -20.53 2.56 11.65
CA THR A 167 -21.70 3.35 12.08
C THR A 167 -22.86 2.51 12.60
N ASP A 168 -22.94 1.24 12.19
CA ASP A 168 -23.93 0.26 12.67
C ASP A 168 -23.58 -0.35 14.03
N GLY A 169 -22.44 0.04 14.64
CA GLY A 169 -21.93 -0.49 15.90
C GLY A 169 -21.09 -1.75 15.76
N THR A 170 -20.91 -2.30 14.55
CA THR A 170 -20.01 -3.44 14.32
C THR A 170 -18.58 -3.01 14.51
N ARG A 171 -17.74 -3.94 15.02
CA ARG A 171 -16.28 -3.77 15.10
C ARG A 171 -15.59 -4.85 14.28
N LYS A 172 -14.59 -4.45 13.51
CA LYS A 172 -13.75 -5.39 12.75
C LYS A 172 -12.29 -5.10 13.02
N THR A 173 -11.54 -6.16 13.20
CA THR A 173 -10.08 -6.12 13.37
C THR A 173 -9.41 -6.49 12.06
N TYR A 174 -8.42 -5.69 11.66
CA TYR A 174 -7.58 -5.96 10.51
C TYR A 174 -6.11 -5.95 10.92
N HIS A 175 -5.35 -6.87 10.34
CA HIS A 175 -3.91 -6.93 10.46
C HIS A 175 -3.32 -6.37 9.16
N VAL A 176 -2.89 -5.11 9.18
CA VAL A 176 -2.31 -4.46 8.00
C VAL A 176 -0.88 -4.95 7.83
N MET A 177 -0.63 -5.70 6.77
CA MET A 177 0.65 -6.36 6.54
C MET A 177 1.27 -5.96 5.19
N GLY A 178 2.17 -6.76 4.66
CA GLY A 178 2.95 -6.46 3.46
C GLY A 178 2.15 -6.53 2.16
N LEU A 179 2.85 -6.25 1.05
CA LEU A 179 2.27 -6.13 -0.29
C LEU A 179 1.55 -7.41 -0.75
N TRP A 180 2.13 -8.57 -0.46
CA TRP A 180 1.61 -9.87 -0.87
C TRP A 180 0.83 -10.59 0.24
N ASP A 181 0.68 -9.95 1.39
CA ASP A 181 0.01 -10.55 2.54
C ASP A 181 -1.48 -10.22 2.49
N SER A 182 -2.29 -11.24 2.21
CA SER A 182 -3.75 -11.11 2.20
C SER A 182 -4.39 -12.43 2.57
N ASP A 183 -5.14 -12.41 3.66
CA ASP A 183 -6.02 -13.50 4.08
C ASP A 183 -7.28 -12.92 4.73
N PRO A 184 -8.39 -12.82 3.96
CA PRO A 184 -9.64 -12.27 4.47
C PRO A 184 -10.21 -13.06 5.66
N ASN A 185 -9.96 -14.37 5.76
CA ASN A 185 -10.46 -15.21 6.85
C ASN A 185 -9.73 -14.93 8.17
N ALA A 186 -8.44 -14.62 8.09
CA ALA A 186 -7.64 -14.22 9.24
C ALA A 186 -7.64 -12.69 9.48
N GLY A 187 -8.42 -11.91 8.70
CA GLY A 187 -8.43 -10.46 8.81
C GLY A 187 -7.14 -9.78 8.34
N ILE A 188 -6.30 -10.49 7.57
CA ILE A 188 -5.04 -9.96 7.07
C ILE A 188 -5.30 -9.14 5.80
N LEU A 189 -4.84 -7.89 5.84
CA LEU A 189 -5.06 -6.89 4.81
C LEU A 189 -3.71 -6.38 4.29
N SER A 190 -3.47 -6.56 2.98
CA SER A 190 -2.32 -5.91 2.36
C SER A 190 -2.44 -4.39 2.41
N TYR A 191 -1.35 -3.71 2.75
CA TYR A 191 -1.31 -2.25 2.76
C TYR A 191 -1.59 -1.63 1.38
N ASP A 192 -1.45 -2.38 0.30
CA ASP A 192 -1.65 -1.89 -1.08
C ASP A 192 -3.08 -2.06 -1.59
N THR A 193 -3.95 -2.74 -0.84
CA THR A 193 -5.39 -2.82 -1.16
C THR A 193 -6.07 -1.45 -1.02
N PRO A 194 -7.23 -1.24 -1.66
CA PRO A 194 -7.97 0.02 -1.53
C PRO A 194 -8.22 0.44 -0.08
N LEU A 195 -8.63 -0.50 0.79
CA LEU A 195 -8.82 -0.23 2.22
C LEU A 195 -7.49 -0.03 2.94
N GLY A 196 -6.49 -0.87 2.69
CA GLY A 196 -5.15 -0.74 3.27
C GLY A 196 -4.53 0.63 3.01
N ARG A 197 -4.60 1.13 1.77
CA ARG A 197 -4.11 2.47 1.38
C ARG A 197 -4.84 3.61 2.09
N LEU A 198 -6.13 3.44 2.38
CA LEU A 198 -6.92 4.43 3.12
C LEU A 198 -6.55 4.45 4.60
N LEU A 199 -6.28 3.29 5.19
CA LEU A 199 -5.91 3.16 6.59
C LEU A 199 -4.48 3.60 6.88
N LEU A 200 -3.54 3.43 5.94
CA LEU A 200 -2.14 3.79 6.15
C LEU A 200 -1.95 5.22 6.66
N GLY A 201 -1.22 5.35 7.78
CA GLY A 201 -0.90 6.63 8.42
C GLY A 201 -2.07 7.25 9.20
N THR A 202 -3.26 6.60 9.26
CA THR A 202 -4.35 7.05 10.13
C THR A 202 -3.98 6.85 11.60
N ALA A 203 -4.48 7.72 12.46
CA ALA A 203 -4.31 7.64 13.91
C ALA A 203 -5.59 7.17 14.58
N VAL A 204 -5.47 6.76 15.84
CA VAL A 204 -6.64 6.50 16.69
C VAL A 204 -7.52 7.73 16.77
N GLY A 205 -8.83 7.56 16.57
CA GLY A 205 -9.85 8.61 16.51
C GLY A 205 -10.04 9.23 15.12
N ASP A 206 -9.25 8.84 14.11
CA ASP A 206 -9.48 9.28 12.73
C ASP A 206 -10.70 8.58 12.12
N GLU A 207 -11.46 9.34 11.35
CA GLU A 207 -12.58 8.87 10.56
C GLU A 207 -12.13 8.59 9.13
N VAL A 208 -12.51 7.43 8.58
CA VAL A 208 -12.13 6.98 7.23
C VAL A 208 -13.37 6.54 6.47
N THR A 209 -13.53 7.01 5.23
CA THR A 209 -14.53 6.46 4.31
C THR A 209 -13.95 5.27 3.57
N THR A 210 -14.56 4.12 3.71
CA THR A 210 -14.13 2.87 3.06
C THR A 210 -14.40 2.92 1.55
N PRO A 211 -13.85 1.99 0.75
CA PRO A 211 -14.18 1.88 -0.67
C PRO A 211 -15.66 1.57 -0.97
N THR A 212 -16.41 1.12 0.04
CA THR A 212 -17.86 0.85 -0.03
C THR A 212 -18.72 2.01 0.46
N ASP A 213 -18.15 3.22 0.55
CA ASP A 213 -18.79 4.43 1.05
C ASP A 213 -19.32 4.35 2.50
N GLU A 214 -18.82 3.40 3.29
CA GLU A 214 -19.11 3.30 4.71
C GLU A 214 -18.10 4.14 5.50
N THR A 215 -18.56 4.86 6.50
CA THR A 215 -17.72 5.62 7.41
C THR A 215 -17.33 4.75 8.60
N VAL A 216 -16.05 4.69 8.90
CA VAL A 216 -15.48 3.92 10.01
C VAL A 216 -14.53 4.78 10.84
N ASN A 217 -14.51 4.55 12.14
CA ASN A 217 -13.57 5.19 13.06
C ASN A 217 -12.45 4.22 13.43
N VAL A 218 -11.22 4.73 13.53
CA VAL A 218 -10.06 3.97 14.02
C VAL A 218 -10.09 3.97 15.55
N GLU A 219 -10.50 2.86 16.16
CA GLU A 219 -10.63 2.71 17.61
C GLU A 219 -9.30 2.45 18.30
N SER A 220 -8.49 1.56 17.73
CA SER A 220 -7.18 1.23 18.28
C SER A 220 -6.19 0.84 17.20
N VAL A 221 -4.91 1.13 17.46
CA VAL A 221 -3.78 0.68 16.64
C VAL A 221 -2.74 0.07 17.57
N LYS A 222 -2.39 -1.20 17.33
CA LYS A 222 -1.48 -2.00 18.16
C LYS A 222 -0.43 -2.70 17.28
N PRO A 223 0.71 -3.16 17.83
CA PRO A 223 1.57 -4.11 17.14
C PRO A 223 0.81 -5.40 16.79
N LEU A 224 1.33 -6.19 15.86
CA LEU A 224 0.81 -7.54 15.60
C LEU A 224 0.91 -8.41 16.85
N SER A 225 -0.07 -9.31 17.01
CA SER A 225 -0.01 -10.34 18.05
C SER A 225 1.06 -11.39 17.73
N ASP A 226 1.48 -12.15 18.75
CA ASP A 226 2.42 -13.27 18.55
C ASP A 226 1.90 -14.27 17.52
N GLU A 227 0.60 -14.54 17.48
CA GLU A 227 -0.04 -15.38 16.48
C GLU A 227 0.19 -14.86 15.06
N MET A 228 -0.03 -13.56 14.83
CA MET A 228 0.19 -12.92 13.54
C MET A 228 1.67 -12.85 13.15
N LEU A 229 2.57 -12.71 14.13
CA LEU A 229 4.00 -12.80 13.88
C LEU A 229 4.43 -14.23 13.49
N GLN A 230 3.86 -15.26 14.11
CA GLN A 230 4.08 -16.65 13.68
C GLN A 230 3.52 -16.91 12.28
N TRP A 231 2.32 -16.40 11.99
CA TRP A 231 1.77 -16.46 10.63
C TRP A 231 2.72 -15.82 9.61
N ALA A 232 3.27 -14.64 9.91
CA ALA A 232 4.21 -13.94 9.03
C ALA A 232 5.51 -14.73 8.78
N LEU A 233 5.90 -15.57 9.74
CA LEU A 233 7.05 -16.48 9.63
C LEU A 233 6.71 -17.80 8.93
N GLY A 234 5.43 -18.10 8.63
CA GLY A 234 4.97 -19.37 8.08
C GLY A 234 5.06 -20.53 9.09
N LYS A 235 4.85 -20.24 10.36
CA LYS A 235 4.86 -21.19 11.47
C LYS A 235 3.45 -21.30 12.05
N ASP A 236 2.56 -21.94 11.30
CA ASP A 236 1.17 -22.22 11.72
C ASP A 236 1.11 -23.50 12.57
#